data_70dfab8f32edeaa341086ff79baceeaa
#
_entry.id   70dfab8f32edeaa341086ff79baceeaa
#
_cell.length_a   1.000
_cell.length_b   1.000
_cell.length_c   1.000
_cell.angle_alpha   90.00
_cell.angle_beta   90.00
_cell.angle_gamma   90.00
#
_symmetry.space_group_name_H-M   'P 1'
#
loop_
_entity.id
_entity.type
_entity.pdbx_description
1 polymer ?
#
loop_
_entity_poly.entity_id
_entity_poly.type
_entity_poly.pdbx_seq_one_letter_code
_entity_poly.pdbx_strand_id
1 'polypeptide(L)'
;MRNNVSIAGSIALSVRAIATVALVLLAASCSMGPVVEAGIRWEEVSRAGLVFGEGAVADKEGHIYASDITNTTAIKENNPGGIIWRFDPRTGQTERFMQPSRMSNGLHVDRNGDLLIAQGSDGGGRGVVRMNLATRVVTPVAASYQGKSFNAVNDVTTDAQGRIYFTDSRFGGNDFMELPNTVYRVDLDGRITDLRPGLERPNGVEVAPDGRRLYVCVSNLPRFTRNPHGPAKDAFDIVGGGVVAYDLDANGNISNGKVIYRSGGEMVTDGMALDTDGNIYVTMHNGNPKDPKSNIVVISSSGEELAQVPLPGNALATNVGFGRGADAGSLYANSALPWRLWRLKTNRRGHYFE
;
A
#
# COMPACT_ATOMS: atom_id res chain seq x y z
N MET A 1 93.63 37.57 18.87
CA MET A 1 93.58 37.53 20.34
C MET A 1 92.10 37.37 20.70
N ARG A 2 91.82 36.28 21.39
CA ARG A 2 90.74 36.09 22.41
C ARG A 2 89.30 36.41 21.95
N ASN A 3 88.24 35.71 22.30
CA ASN A 3 88.06 34.53 23.15
C ASN A 3 86.69 33.92 22.73
N ASN A 4 86.68 32.61 22.75
CA ASN A 4 85.43 31.81 22.70
C ASN A 4 84.59 31.99 23.98
N VAL A 5 83.28 32.06 23.82
CA VAL A 5 82.38 31.53 24.81
C VAL A 5 81.17 30.90 24.10
N SER A 6 81.13 29.57 24.27
CA SER A 6 79.97 28.75 23.90
C SER A 6 78.94 28.82 24.97
N ILE A 7 77.67 28.99 24.55
CA ILE A 7 76.51 28.67 25.44
C ILE A 7 75.61 27.75 24.63
N ALA A 8 75.59 26.49 25.02
CA ALA A 8 74.65 25.51 24.58
C ALA A 8 73.36 25.73 25.35
N GLY A 9 72.27 26.07 24.60
CA GLY A 9 70.90 26.13 25.12
C GLY A 9 70.11 24.92 24.65
N SER A 10 69.91 23.94 25.52
CA SER A 10 69.05 22.81 25.28
C SER A 10 67.55 23.23 25.21
N ILE A 11 66.95 23.12 24.05
CA ILE A 11 65.48 23.26 23.88
C ILE A 11 64.87 21.86 24.06
N ALA A 12 64.22 21.68 25.22
CA ALA A 12 63.39 20.49 25.46
C ALA A 12 62.09 20.61 24.68
N LEU A 13 61.93 19.84 23.65
CA LEU A 13 60.64 19.66 22.97
C LEU A 13 59.74 18.78 23.84
N SER A 14 58.73 19.37 24.45
CA SER A 14 57.63 18.61 25.08
C SER A 14 56.66 18.12 24.03
N VAL A 15 56.70 16.82 23.72
CA VAL A 15 55.70 16.11 22.90
C VAL A 15 54.44 15.95 23.76
N ARG A 16 53.41 16.74 23.50
CA ARG A 16 52.09 16.49 24.04
C ARG A 16 51.43 15.41 23.19
N ALA A 17 51.31 14.21 23.74
CA ALA A 17 50.46 13.15 23.17
C ALA A 17 48.98 13.58 23.20
N ILE A 18 48.39 13.84 22.04
CA ILE A 18 46.98 14.00 21.88
C ILE A 18 46.37 12.60 21.83
N ALA A 19 45.81 12.16 22.95
CA ALA A 19 45.02 10.95 22.97
C ALA A 19 43.69 11.23 22.26
N THR A 20 43.54 10.75 21.01
CA THR A 20 42.28 10.73 20.29
C THR A 20 41.40 9.65 20.92
N VAL A 21 40.45 10.03 21.75
CA VAL A 21 39.40 9.14 22.23
C VAL A 21 38.45 8.91 21.06
N ALA A 22 38.57 7.80 20.37
CA ALA A 22 37.59 7.32 19.42
C ALA A 22 36.35 6.89 20.23
N LEU A 23 35.35 7.75 20.26
CA LEU A 23 34.01 7.40 20.78
C LEU A 23 33.39 6.43 19.78
N VAL A 24 33.55 5.11 20.00
CA VAL A 24 32.79 4.10 19.30
C VAL A 24 31.34 4.19 19.83
N LEU A 25 30.49 4.92 19.13
CA LEU A 25 29.05 4.80 19.27
C LEU A 25 28.67 3.37 18.81
N LEU A 26 28.62 2.44 19.75
CA LEU A 26 27.83 1.23 19.55
C LEU A 26 26.37 1.70 19.44
N ALA A 27 25.90 1.86 18.21
CA ALA A 27 24.47 1.83 17.95
C ALA A 27 24.01 0.45 18.42
N ALA A 28 23.41 0.39 19.63
CA ALA A 28 22.61 -0.75 20.01
C ALA A 28 21.48 -0.83 18.98
N SER A 29 21.65 -1.66 17.95
CA SER A 29 20.54 -2.13 17.17
C SER A 29 19.67 -2.90 18.18
N CYS A 30 18.63 -2.25 18.72
CA CYS A 30 17.54 -3.01 19.27
C CYS A 30 17.07 -3.89 18.12
N SER A 31 17.43 -5.17 18.17
CA SER A 31 16.84 -6.16 17.28
C SER A 31 15.38 -6.21 17.67
N MET A 32 14.57 -5.44 16.95
CA MET A 32 13.13 -5.59 17.09
C MET A 32 12.82 -7.05 16.75
N GLY A 33 12.05 -7.72 17.59
CA GLY A 33 11.67 -9.11 17.39
C GLY A 33 11.04 -9.34 16.01
N PRO A 34 10.80 -10.59 15.62
CA PRO A 34 10.25 -10.91 14.29
C PRO A 34 8.98 -10.10 14.01
N VAL A 35 8.78 -9.70 12.78
CA VAL A 35 7.60 -8.91 12.34
C VAL A 35 6.29 -9.66 12.59
N VAL A 36 6.35 -10.99 12.58
CA VAL A 36 5.26 -11.89 12.95
C VAL A 36 5.85 -12.98 13.85
N GLU A 37 5.27 -13.21 15.01
CA GLU A 37 5.74 -14.24 15.94
C GLU A 37 5.46 -15.66 15.42
N ALA A 38 6.34 -16.59 15.75
CA ALA A 38 6.15 -18.00 15.40
C ALA A 38 4.90 -18.56 16.08
N GLY A 39 4.06 -19.26 15.31
CA GLY A 39 2.85 -19.91 15.83
C GLY A 39 1.61 -19.02 15.91
N ILE A 40 1.70 -17.73 15.57
CA ILE A 40 0.51 -16.87 15.42
C ILE A 40 -0.33 -17.38 14.25
N ARG A 41 -1.64 -17.32 14.42
CA ARG A 41 -2.62 -17.78 13.44
C ARG A 41 -3.58 -16.68 13.08
N TRP A 42 -4.02 -16.72 11.84
CA TRP A 42 -5.14 -15.93 11.37
C TRP A 42 -6.42 -16.32 12.09
N GLU A 43 -7.19 -15.33 12.47
CA GLU A 43 -8.55 -15.44 12.97
C GLU A 43 -9.50 -14.93 11.88
N GLU A 44 -10.50 -15.73 11.51
CA GLU A 44 -11.58 -15.25 10.66
C GLU A 44 -12.54 -14.42 11.49
N VAL A 45 -12.59 -13.10 11.26
CA VAL A 45 -13.38 -12.17 12.07
C VAL A 45 -14.70 -11.78 11.42
N SER A 46 -14.87 -11.99 10.12
CA SER A 46 -16.14 -11.73 9.43
C SER A 46 -16.35 -12.63 8.22
N ARG A 47 -17.61 -13.04 8.05
CA ARG A 47 -18.18 -13.80 6.94
C ARG A 47 -19.45 -13.15 6.43
N ALA A 48 -19.37 -12.03 5.83
CA ALA A 48 -20.55 -11.47 5.18
C ALA A 48 -20.60 -12.00 3.74
N GLY A 49 -21.44 -12.95 3.46
CA GLY A 49 -21.62 -13.76 2.27
C GLY A 49 -21.39 -13.22 0.87
N LEU A 50 -20.27 -12.54 0.59
CA LEU A 50 -20.00 -11.88 -0.67
C LEU A 50 -18.72 -12.38 -1.35
N VAL A 51 -18.46 -11.93 -2.60
CA VAL A 51 -17.71 -12.73 -3.54
C VAL A 51 -16.27 -12.27 -3.73
N PHE A 52 -16.00 -10.94 -3.61
CA PHE A 52 -14.68 -10.42 -3.94
C PHE A 52 -14.27 -9.28 -3.01
N GLY A 53 -13.51 -9.60 -1.99
CA GLY A 53 -12.99 -8.62 -1.04
C GLY A 53 -11.84 -7.82 -1.61
N GLU A 54 -11.80 -6.54 -1.25
CA GLU A 54 -10.75 -5.57 -1.54
C GLU A 54 -10.71 -4.54 -0.43
N GLY A 55 -9.72 -3.65 -0.44
CA GLY A 55 -9.53 -2.58 0.51
C GLY A 55 -9.69 -2.99 1.97
N ALA A 56 -8.75 -2.65 2.82
CA ALA A 56 -8.88 -2.86 4.25
C ALA A 56 -8.21 -1.70 4.97
N VAL A 57 -8.97 -0.90 5.74
CA VAL A 57 -8.43 0.26 6.44
C VAL A 57 -9.14 0.50 7.76
N ALA A 58 -8.43 1.00 8.77
CA ALA A 58 -8.99 1.37 10.07
C ALA A 58 -9.24 2.89 10.17
N ASP A 59 -10.40 3.28 10.74
CA ASP A 59 -10.63 4.65 11.16
C ASP A 59 -9.94 4.95 12.52
N LYS A 60 -10.03 6.22 12.95
CA LYS A 60 -9.42 6.67 14.21
C LYS A 60 -10.06 6.03 15.46
N GLU A 61 -11.31 5.59 15.35
CA GLU A 61 -12.06 4.90 16.39
C GLU A 61 -11.74 3.40 16.45
N GLY A 62 -11.01 2.87 15.45
CA GLY A 62 -10.58 1.48 15.36
C GLY A 62 -11.56 0.56 14.62
N HIS A 63 -12.59 1.09 13.96
CA HIS A 63 -13.40 0.27 13.06
C HIS A 63 -12.64 -0.06 11.79
N ILE A 64 -12.85 -1.26 11.27
CA ILE A 64 -12.23 -1.72 10.02
C ILE A 64 -13.25 -1.62 8.89
N TYR A 65 -12.88 -0.91 7.83
CA TYR A 65 -13.65 -0.84 6.60
C TYR A 65 -13.05 -1.79 5.58
N ALA A 66 -13.90 -2.56 4.92
CA ALA A 66 -13.50 -3.53 3.92
C ALA A 66 -14.44 -3.44 2.70
N SER A 67 -13.85 -3.33 1.53
CA SER A 67 -14.59 -3.32 0.28
C SER A 67 -15.02 -4.72 -0.14
N ASP A 68 -16.14 -4.80 -0.82
CA ASP A 68 -16.61 -5.93 -1.59
C ASP A 68 -17.05 -5.43 -2.97
N ILE A 69 -16.28 -5.74 -3.99
CA ILE A 69 -16.53 -5.25 -5.36
C ILE A 69 -17.83 -5.81 -5.92
N THR A 70 -18.38 -6.88 -5.36
CA THR A 70 -19.51 -7.66 -5.90
C THR A 70 -19.51 -7.75 -7.43
N ASN A 71 -19.21 -8.92 -7.89
CA ASN A 71 -18.99 -9.28 -9.28
C ASN A 71 -19.80 -8.48 -10.31
N THR A 72 -19.10 -7.76 -11.15
CA THR A 72 -19.58 -6.92 -12.25
C THR A 72 -20.53 -7.62 -13.20
N THR A 73 -20.37 -8.91 -13.42
CA THR A 73 -21.26 -9.70 -14.32
C THR A 73 -22.68 -9.85 -13.77
N ALA A 74 -22.89 -9.57 -12.49
CA ALA A 74 -24.21 -9.59 -11.84
C ALA A 74 -24.85 -8.20 -11.72
N ILE A 75 -24.20 -7.12 -12.16
CA ILE A 75 -24.76 -5.78 -12.17
C ILE A 75 -25.84 -5.72 -13.26
N LYS A 76 -27.05 -5.99 -12.87
CA LYS A 76 -28.25 -5.62 -13.62
C LYS A 76 -28.69 -4.25 -13.13
N GLU A 77 -29.47 -3.53 -13.95
CA GLU A 77 -29.95 -2.17 -13.69
C GLU A 77 -30.50 -1.90 -12.26
N ASN A 78 -30.85 -2.94 -11.52
CA ASN A 78 -31.38 -2.87 -10.16
C ASN A 78 -30.45 -3.46 -9.07
N ASN A 79 -29.23 -3.86 -9.40
CA ASN A 79 -28.27 -4.35 -8.42
C ASN A 79 -27.11 -3.36 -8.32
N PRO A 80 -27.11 -2.49 -7.31
CA PRO A 80 -26.06 -1.50 -7.14
C PRO A 80 -24.73 -2.19 -6.84
N GLY A 81 -23.71 -1.92 -7.68
CA GLY A 81 -22.39 -2.52 -7.55
C GLY A 81 -21.66 -2.12 -6.29
N GLY A 82 -21.15 -3.12 -5.60
CA GLY A 82 -20.24 -2.98 -4.48
C GLY A 82 -20.88 -2.63 -3.13
N ILE A 83 -20.18 -3.06 -2.09
CA ILE A 83 -20.51 -2.77 -0.69
C ILE A 83 -19.21 -2.39 0.02
N ILE A 84 -19.30 -1.46 0.98
CA ILE A 84 -18.30 -1.30 2.01
C ILE A 84 -18.89 -1.86 3.30
N TRP A 85 -18.16 -2.80 3.90
CA TRP A 85 -18.47 -3.37 5.20
C TRP A 85 -17.72 -2.60 6.28
N ARG A 86 -18.30 -2.50 7.47
CA ARG A 86 -17.64 -2.01 8.68
C ARG A 86 -17.64 -3.11 9.73
N PHE A 87 -16.47 -3.46 10.21
CA PHE A 87 -16.26 -4.40 11.31
C PHE A 87 -15.81 -3.63 12.56
N ASP A 88 -16.45 -3.88 13.70
CA ASP A 88 -16.03 -3.35 15.00
C ASP A 88 -15.26 -4.43 15.78
N PRO A 89 -13.94 -4.31 15.93
CA PRO A 89 -13.12 -5.30 16.65
C PRO A 89 -13.47 -5.47 18.12
N ARG A 90 -14.14 -4.48 18.75
CA ARG A 90 -14.54 -4.52 20.17
C ARG A 90 -15.76 -5.37 20.40
N THR A 91 -16.67 -5.41 19.45
CA THR A 91 -17.96 -6.15 19.54
C THR A 91 -17.98 -7.38 18.67
N GLY A 92 -17.08 -7.49 17.69
CA GLY A 92 -17.09 -8.54 16.68
C GLY A 92 -18.21 -8.39 15.64
N GLN A 93 -18.92 -7.26 15.63
CA GLN A 93 -20.04 -7.06 14.71
C GLN A 93 -19.56 -6.52 13.37
N THR A 94 -20.20 -7.02 12.30
CA THR A 94 -20.03 -6.52 10.94
C THR A 94 -21.35 -5.98 10.42
N GLU A 95 -21.33 -4.80 9.82
CA GLU A 95 -22.50 -4.20 9.21
C GLU A 95 -22.23 -3.71 7.78
N ARG A 96 -23.28 -3.58 6.98
CA ARG A 96 -23.20 -2.88 5.70
C ARG A 96 -23.11 -1.39 5.96
N PHE A 97 -21.92 -0.84 5.66
CA PHE A 97 -21.66 0.57 5.90
C PHE A 97 -22.12 1.46 4.74
N MET A 98 -21.85 1.04 3.51
CA MET A 98 -22.24 1.74 2.28
C MET A 98 -22.69 0.76 1.22
N GLN A 99 -23.87 1.01 0.63
CA GLN A 99 -24.40 0.29 -0.53
C GLN A 99 -25.38 1.19 -1.31
N PRO A 100 -25.18 1.43 -2.63
CA PRO A 100 -24.07 0.95 -3.45
C PRO A 100 -22.76 1.68 -3.14
N SER A 101 -21.64 0.99 -3.16
CA SER A 101 -20.32 1.62 -3.06
C SER A 101 -19.72 1.97 -4.43
N ARG A 102 -20.44 1.68 -5.50
CA ARG A 102 -20.04 1.91 -6.89
C ARG A 102 -18.74 1.20 -7.23
N MET A 103 -18.67 -0.09 -6.85
CA MET A 103 -17.49 -0.94 -7.03
C MET A 103 -16.27 -0.39 -6.29
N SER A 104 -16.45 -0.06 -5.00
CA SER A 104 -15.33 0.30 -4.14
C SER A 104 -14.27 -0.79 -4.17
N ASN A 105 -13.02 -0.38 -4.32
CA ASN A 105 -11.84 -1.20 -4.30
C ASN A 105 -10.94 -0.76 -3.13
N GLY A 106 -9.77 -0.18 -3.36
CA GLY A 106 -8.91 0.35 -2.32
C GLY A 106 -9.59 1.43 -1.47
N LEU A 107 -9.27 1.41 -0.19
CA LEU A 107 -9.79 2.33 0.83
C LEU A 107 -8.64 2.95 1.61
N HIS A 108 -8.75 4.24 1.92
CA HIS A 108 -7.78 4.92 2.78
C HIS A 108 -8.49 5.92 3.70
N VAL A 109 -8.09 6.01 4.97
CA VAL A 109 -8.59 7.05 5.88
C VAL A 109 -7.55 8.17 5.91
N ASP A 110 -7.95 9.34 5.41
CA ASP A 110 -7.06 10.49 5.34
C ASP A 110 -6.82 11.14 6.72
N ARG A 111 -5.88 12.09 6.77
CA ARG A 111 -5.53 12.82 8.01
C ARG A 111 -6.71 13.51 8.70
N ASN A 112 -7.76 13.85 7.97
CA ASN A 112 -8.97 14.47 8.51
C ASN A 112 -9.93 13.44 9.13
N GLY A 113 -9.67 12.14 8.89
CA GLY A 113 -10.55 11.05 9.30
C GLY A 113 -11.65 10.76 8.29
N ASP A 114 -11.58 11.30 7.07
CA ASP A 114 -12.50 10.98 5.99
C ASP A 114 -12.05 9.74 5.21
N LEU A 115 -13.00 8.95 4.73
CA LEU A 115 -12.72 7.75 3.95
C LEU A 115 -12.58 8.10 2.47
N LEU A 116 -11.38 7.88 1.90
CA LEU A 116 -11.15 7.87 0.47
C LEU A 116 -11.52 6.50 -0.08
N ILE A 117 -12.21 6.49 -1.21
CA ILE A 117 -12.75 5.29 -1.84
C ILE A 117 -12.35 5.31 -3.32
N ALA A 118 -11.50 4.37 -3.71
CA ALA A 118 -11.25 4.06 -5.11
C ALA A 118 -12.46 3.31 -5.67
N GLN A 119 -13.01 3.76 -6.80
CA GLN A 119 -14.19 3.17 -7.44
C GLN A 119 -13.83 2.62 -8.81
N GLY A 120 -14.04 1.33 -8.98
CA GLY A 120 -13.69 0.59 -10.20
C GLY A 120 -14.56 0.87 -11.42
N SER A 121 -14.40 0.02 -12.43
CA SER A 121 -15.12 0.07 -13.71
C SER A 121 -16.41 -0.76 -13.71
N ASP A 122 -16.98 -0.97 -14.90
CA ASP A 122 -18.06 -1.91 -15.20
C ASP A 122 -19.33 -1.70 -14.30
N GLY A 123 -19.83 -0.46 -14.25
CA GLY A 123 -20.96 -0.06 -13.39
C GLY A 123 -20.55 0.61 -12.10
N GLY A 124 -19.23 0.78 -11.89
CA GLY A 124 -18.64 1.52 -10.77
C GLY A 124 -18.59 3.03 -11.00
N GLY A 125 -17.85 3.70 -10.13
CA GLY A 125 -17.72 5.16 -10.16
C GLY A 125 -16.62 5.68 -11.08
N ARG A 126 -15.68 4.84 -11.47
CA ARG A 126 -14.48 5.21 -12.27
C ARG A 126 -13.80 6.47 -11.74
N GLY A 127 -13.43 6.46 -10.46
CA GLY A 127 -12.84 7.63 -9.85
C GLY A 127 -12.50 7.44 -8.38
N VAL A 128 -12.11 8.53 -7.76
CA VAL A 128 -11.90 8.59 -6.31
C VAL A 128 -12.95 9.52 -5.72
N VAL A 129 -13.59 9.08 -4.64
CA VAL A 129 -14.49 9.91 -3.84
C VAL A 129 -14.01 9.96 -2.39
N ARG A 130 -14.41 11.01 -1.69
CA ARG A 130 -14.19 11.17 -0.24
C ARG A 130 -15.53 11.11 0.47
N MET A 131 -15.62 10.28 1.50
CA MET A 131 -16.78 10.24 2.39
C MET A 131 -16.40 10.76 3.76
N ASN A 132 -17.14 11.76 4.24
CA ASN A 132 -17.06 12.15 5.64
C ASN A 132 -17.72 11.06 6.49
N LEU A 133 -16.96 10.41 7.39
CA LEU A 133 -17.46 9.25 8.14
C LEU A 133 -18.55 9.59 9.14
N ALA A 134 -18.60 10.83 9.65
CA ALA A 134 -19.62 11.26 10.60
C ALA A 134 -20.94 11.60 9.91
N THR A 135 -20.90 12.32 8.78
CA THR A 135 -22.10 12.81 8.07
C THR A 135 -22.56 11.90 6.93
N ARG A 136 -21.73 10.96 6.51
CA ARG A 136 -21.93 10.08 5.33
C ARG A 136 -22.02 10.84 4.00
N VAL A 137 -21.66 12.11 3.97
CA VAL A 137 -21.62 12.91 2.74
C VAL A 137 -20.47 12.45 1.88
N VAL A 138 -20.74 12.14 0.62
CA VAL A 138 -19.75 11.72 -0.38
C VAL A 138 -19.50 12.86 -1.35
N THR A 139 -18.24 13.22 -1.56
CA THR A 139 -17.81 14.25 -2.51
C THR A 139 -16.82 13.69 -3.52
N PRO A 140 -16.89 14.07 -4.80
CA PRO A 140 -15.89 13.69 -5.80
C PRO A 140 -14.52 14.27 -5.46
N VAL A 141 -13.47 13.46 -5.66
CA VAL A 141 -12.05 13.86 -5.60
C VAL A 141 -11.46 13.89 -7.01
N ALA A 142 -11.63 12.78 -7.75
CA ALA A 142 -11.16 12.64 -9.12
C ALA A 142 -12.22 11.86 -9.92
N ALA A 143 -12.82 12.48 -10.94
CA ALA A 143 -13.87 11.87 -11.76
C ALA A 143 -13.44 11.65 -13.21
N SER A 144 -12.42 12.35 -13.68
CA SER A 144 -11.87 12.23 -15.04
C SER A 144 -10.50 12.87 -15.11
N TYR A 145 -9.74 12.53 -16.14
CA TYR A 145 -8.45 13.17 -16.45
C TYR A 145 -8.45 13.68 -17.88
N GLN A 146 -8.25 14.99 -18.07
CA GLN A 146 -8.26 15.66 -19.39
C GLN A 146 -9.52 15.36 -20.22
N GLY A 147 -10.68 15.30 -19.58
CA GLY A 147 -11.96 15.01 -20.21
C GLY A 147 -12.20 13.54 -20.55
N LYS A 148 -11.32 12.64 -20.16
CA LYS A 148 -11.42 11.19 -20.37
C LYS A 148 -11.77 10.47 -19.06
N SER A 149 -12.51 9.38 -19.17
CA SER A 149 -12.85 8.52 -18.03
C SER A 149 -11.64 7.72 -17.56
N PHE A 150 -11.47 7.56 -16.25
CA PHE A 150 -10.52 6.59 -15.71
C PHE A 150 -10.92 5.17 -16.12
N ASN A 151 -9.93 4.25 -16.14
CA ASN A 151 -10.16 2.87 -16.55
C ASN A 151 -10.91 2.06 -15.48
N ALA A 152 -10.21 1.85 -14.35
CA ALA A 152 -10.74 1.15 -13.19
C ALA A 152 -9.87 1.52 -11.98
N VAL A 153 -10.23 2.61 -11.29
CA VAL A 153 -9.43 3.06 -10.14
C VAL A 153 -9.38 1.94 -9.12
N ASN A 154 -8.15 1.54 -8.75
CA ASN A 154 -7.91 0.34 -7.99
C ASN A 154 -7.56 0.65 -6.53
N ASP A 155 -6.45 1.33 -6.25
CA ASP A 155 -6.03 1.61 -4.89
C ASP A 155 -5.73 3.10 -4.68
N VAL A 156 -5.72 3.55 -3.41
CA VAL A 156 -5.62 4.95 -3.04
C VAL A 156 -4.90 5.12 -1.71
N THR A 157 -4.00 6.12 -1.65
CA THR A 157 -3.30 6.52 -0.42
C THR A 157 -3.11 8.04 -0.37
N THR A 158 -2.55 8.55 0.73
CA THR A 158 -2.19 9.97 0.88
C THR A 158 -0.76 10.13 1.36
N ASP A 159 -0.18 11.31 1.16
CA ASP A 159 1.04 11.72 1.85
C ASP A 159 0.76 12.64 3.07
N ALA A 160 1.82 12.99 3.78
CA ALA A 160 1.73 13.87 4.96
C ALA A 160 1.19 15.27 4.65
N GLN A 161 1.28 15.73 3.39
CA GLN A 161 0.73 17.01 2.95
C GLN A 161 -0.77 16.90 2.64
N GLY A 162 -1.31 15.68 2.47
CA GLY A 162 -2.69 15.40 2.11
C GLY A 162 -2.94 15.33 0.60
N ARG A 163 -1.88 15.25 -0.23
CA ARG A 163 -2.02 14.88 -1.64
C ARG A 163 -2.45 13.43 -1.72
N ILE A 164 -3.28 13.12 -2.70
CA ILE A 164 -3.86 11.79 -2.88
C ILE A 164 -3.17 11.12 -4.06
N TYR A 165 -2.75 9.87 -3.90
CA TYR A 165 -2.18 9.04 -4.93
C TYR A 165 -3.10 7.86 -5.18
N PHE A 166 -3.37 7.54 -6.44
CA PHE A 166 -4.21 6.40 -6.77
C PHE A 166 -3.75 5.70 -8.04
N THR A 167 -3.96 4.40 -8.08
CA THR A 167 -3.71 3.58 -9.26
C THR A 167 -4.95 3.47 -10.11
N ASP A 168 -4.79 3.58 -11.42
CA ASP A 168 -5.86 3.35 -12.39
C ASP A 168 -5.45 2.22 -13.32
N SER A 169 -5.94 1.02 -13.04
CA SER A 169 -5.52 -0.21 -13.73
C SER A 169 -6.69 -1.12 -14.04
N ARG A 170 -6.76 -1.51 -15.30
CA ARG A 170 -7.75 -2.48 -15.73
C ARG A 170 -7.20 -3.90 -15.72
N PHE A 171 -7.87 -4.80 -15.03
CA PHE A 171 -7.52 -6.22 -14.94
C PHE A 171 -8.43 -7.13 -15.77
N GLY A 172 -9.58 -6.66 -16.18
CA GLY A 172 -10.55 -7.41 -16.99
C GLY A 172 -11.68 -6.53 -17.45
N GLY A 173 -12.73 -7.16 -18.02
CA GLY A 173 -13.92 -6.49 -18.55
C GLY A 173 -13.79 -6.09 -20.03
N ASN A 174 -14.88 -5.59 -20.58
CA ASN A 174 -15.02 -5.28 -22.01
C ASN A 174 -15.18 -3.80 -22.31
N ASP A 175 -15.17 -2.95 -21.27
CA ASP A 175 -15.35 -1.51 -21.48
C ASP A 175 -14.19 -0.91 -22.23
N PHE A 176 -14.48 0.11 -23.00
CA PHE A 176 -13.48 0.90 -23.70
C PHE A 176 -12.59 1.65 -22.71
N MET A 177 -11.28 1.61 -22.95
CA MET A 177 -10.28 2.34 -22.17
C MET A 177 -9.79 3.55 -22.98
N GLU A 178 -9.81 4.73 -22.36
CA GLU A 178 -9.38 5.98 -22.98
C GLU A 178 -8.00 6.44 -22.49
N LEU A 179 -7.55 5.92 -21.36
CA LEU A 179 -6.31 6.29 -20.68
C LEU A 179 -5.37 5.09 -20.53
N PRO A 180 -4.04 5.30 -20.43
CA PRO A 180 -3.14 4.23 -20.02
C PRO A 180 -3.39 3.82 -18.55
N ASN A 181 -3.03 2.59 -18.20
CA ASN A 181 -2.86 2.22 -16.80
C ASN A 181 -1.70 3.04 -16.23
N THR A 182 -1.90 3.67 -15.08
CA THR A 182 -0.89 4.55 -14.49
C THR A 182 -1.18 4.83 -13.01
N VAL A 183 -0.34 5.65 -12.40
CA VAL A 183 -0.56 6.24 -11.08
C VAL A 183 -0.83 7.72 -11.26
N TYR A 184 -1.89 8.21 -10.64
CA TYR A 184 -2.22 9.62 -10.61
C TYR A 184 -1.97 10.21 -9.22
N ARG A 185 -1.71 11.52 -9.20
CA ARG A 185 -1.69 12.34 -7.99
C ARG A 185 -2.75 13.44 -8.10
N VAL A 186 -3.49 13.67 -7.01
CA VAL A 186 -4.37 14.84 -6.84
C VAL A 186 -3.72 15.77 -5.84
N ASP A 187 -3.45 16.99 -6.26
CA ASP A 187 -2.91 18.05 -5.41
C ASP A 187 -4.00 18.69 -4.54
N LEU A 188 -3.63 19.49 -3.55
CA LEU A 188 -4.56 20.14 -2.63
C LEU A 188 -5.52 21.12 -3.32
N ASP A 189 -5.12 21.66 -4.46
CA ASP A 189 -5.93 22.53 -5.32
C ASP A 189 -6.86 21.75 -6.27
N GLY A 190 -6.87 20.42 -6.20
CA GLY A 190 -7.65 19.53 -7.04
C GLY A 190 -7.03 19.22 -8.40
N ARG A 191 -5.83 19.71 -8.71
CA ARG A 191 -5.13 19.40 -9.94
C ARG A 191 -4.71 17.94 -9.95
N ILE A 192 -5.02 17.25 -11.07
CA ILE A 192 -4.64 15.85 -11.28
C ILE A 192 -3.39 15.79 -12.16
N THR A 193 -2.43 14.98 -11.79
CA THR A 193 -1.18 14.74 -12.53
C THR A 193 -1.00 13.26 -12.79
N ASP A 194 -0.76 12.86 -14.04
CA ASP A 194 -0.30 11.52 -14.41
C ASP A 194 1.20 11.39 -14.08
N LEU A 195 1.55 10.51 -13.14
CA LEU A 195 2.93 10.34 -12.68
C LEU A 195 3.79 9.47 -13.60
N ARG A 196 3.18 8.73 -14.52
CA ARG A 196 3.86 7.90 -15.53
C ARG A 196 4.92 6.96 -14.95
N PRO A 197 4.55 6.06 -14.05
CA PRO A 197 5.52 5.19 -13.38
C PRO A 197 6.22 4.19 -14.31
N GLY A 198 5.75 4.00 -15.54
CA GLY A 198 6.29 3.01 -16.48
C GLY A 198 5.85 1.58 -16.21
N LEU A 199 4.76 1.39 -15.45
CA LEU A 199 4.20 0.10 -15.09
C LEU A 199 3.05 -0.28 -16.01
N GLU A 200 2.94 -1.57 -16.34
CA GLU A 200 1.84 -2.07 -17.16
C GLU A 200 0.53 -2.15 -16.36
N ARG A 201 0.61 -2.66 -15.12
CA ARG A 201 -0.55 -2.80 -14.22
C ARG A 201 -0.17 -2.46 -12.79
N PRO A 202 -0.10 -1.16 -12.45
CA PRO A 202 0.01 -0.75 -11.05
C PRO A 202 -1.25 -1.19 -10.27
N ASN A 203 -1.04 -1.70 -9.06
CA ASN A 203 -2.09 -2.17 -8.16
C ASN A 203 -2.01 -1.41 -6.83
N GLY A 204 -1.72 -2.04 -5.70
CA GLY A 204 -1.56 -1.38 -4.43
C GLY A 204 -0.58 -0.21 -4.47
N VAL A 205 -0.86 0.87 -3.74
CA VAL A 205 -0.01 2.07 -3.68
C VAL A 205 0.06 2.61 -2.26
N GLU A 206 1.30 2.89 -1.77
CA GLU A 206 1.51 3.46 -0.45
C GLU A 206 2.69 4.43 -0.41
N VAL A 207 2.57 5.47 0.42
CA VAL A 207 3.65 6.42 0.71
C VAL A 207 4.41 5.97 1.96
N ALA A 208 5.74 5.96 1.88
CA ALA A 208 6.60 5.62 3.01
C ALA A 208 6.38 6.56 4.22
N PRO A 209 6.59 6.07 5.46
CA PRO A 209 6.41 6.88 6.68
C PRO A 209 7.23 8.18 6.70
N ASP A 210 8.39 8.19 6.07
CA ASP A 210 9.26 9.37 5.95
C ASP A 210 8.83 10.34 4.82
N GLY A 211 7.79 10.00 4.06
CA GLY A 211 7.26 10.78 2.94
C GLY A 211 8.18 10.88 1.73
N ARG A 212 9.25 10.08 1.66
CA ARG A 212 10.30 10.18 0.62
C ARG A 212 10.21 9.13 -0.48
N ARG A 213 9.31 8.17 -0.34
CA ARG A 213 9.12 7.10 -1.32
C ARG A 213 7.64 6.84 -1.57
N LEU A 214 7.34 6.52 -2.82
CA LEU A 214 6.09 5.91 -3.24
C LEU A 214 6.36 4.46 -3.61
N TYR A 215 5.64 3.54 -2.98
CA TYR A 215 5.67 2.12 -3.32
C TYR A 215 4.47 1.77 -4.17
N VAL A 216 4.68 0.97 -5.21
CA VAL A 216 3.61 0.51 -6.10
C VAL A 216 3.74 -0.99 -6.33
N CYS A 217 2.68 -1.73 -6.03
CA CYS A 217 2.54 -3.12 -6.44
C CYS A 217 2.28 -3.24 -7.94
N VAL A 218 2.74 -4.32 -8.53
CA VAL A 218 2.57 -4.63 -9.96
C VAL A 218 1.94 -6.01 -10.13
N SER A 219 0.93 -6.12 -10.99
CA SER A 219 0.19 -7.35 -11.23
C SER A 219 0.14 -7.71 -12.72
N ASN A 220 1.21 -8.30 -13.24
CA ASN A 220 1.42 -8.54 -14.68
C ASN A 220 1.22 -10.01 -15.09
N LEU A 221 0.09 -10.65 -14.73
CA LEU A 221 -0.20 -11.98 -15.26
C LEU A 221 -0.61 -11.93 -16.74
N PRO A 222 -0.11 -12.87 -17.57
CA PRO A 222 -0.40 -12.87 -19.02
C PRO A 222 -1.90 -12.98 -19.37
N ARG A 223 -2.72 -13.53 -18.47
CA ARG A 223 -4.18 -13.66 -18.66
C ARG A 223 -4.95 -12.35 -18.49
N PHE A 224 -4.34 -11.32 -17.92
CA PHE A 224 -5.01 -10.02 -17.76
C PHE A 224 -5.08 -9.29 -19.10
N THR A 225 -6.19 -8.61 -19.33
CA THR A 225 -6.39 -7.80 -20.53
C THR A 225 -5.35 -6.70 -20.61
N ARG A 226 -4.62 -6.66 -21.72
CA ARG A 226 -3.62 -5.62 -21.95
C ARG A 226 -4.27 -4.27 -22.23
N ASN A 227 -3.75 -3.21 -21.61
CA ASN A 227 -4.16 -1.85 -21.93
C ASN A 227 -3.62 -1.42 -23.30
N PRO A 228 -4.47 -1.11 -24.31
CA PRO A 228 -4.01 -0.70 -25.63
C PRO A 228 -3.31 0.66 -25.64
N HIS A 229 -3.51 1.48 -24.60
CA HIS A 229 -2.91 2.81 -24.46
C HIS A 229 -1.70 2.81 -23.51
N GLY A 230 -1.42 1.67 -22.87
CA GLY A 230 -0.29 1.51 -21.96
C GLY A 230 1.03 1.25 -22.68
N PRO A 231 2.13 1.22 -21.94
CA PRO A 231 3.42 0.81 -22.48
C PRO A 231 3.31 -0.59 -23.06
N ALA A 232 4.00 -0.82 -24.17
CA ALA A 232 4.04 -2.13 -24.82
C ALA A 232 4.59 -3.22 -23.89
N LYS A 233 5.37 -2.82 -22.90
CA LYS A 233 6.08 -3.63 -21.93
C LYS A 233 6.26 -2.80 -20.66
N ASP A 234 6.21 -3.47 -19.52
CA ASP A 234 6.61 -2.89 -18.24
C ASP A 234 8.07 -2.43 -18.32
N ALA A 235 8.36 -1.19 -17.90
CA ALA A 235 9.71 -0.61 -17.96
C ALA A 235 10.73 -1.38 -17.11
N PHE A 236 10.27 -2.21 -16.18
CA PHE A 236 11.09 -2.97 -15.23
C PHE A 236 11.12 -4.47 -15.52
N ASP A 237 10.50 -4.94 -16.61
CA ASP A 237 10.43 -6.36 -16.97
C ASP A 237 9.86 -7.24 -15.84
N ILE A 238 8.81 -6.79 -15.17
CA ILE A 238 8.16 -7.56 -14.12
C ILE A 238 7.19 -8.55 -14.76
N VAL A 239 7.44 -9.84 -14.51
CA VAL A 239 6.53 -10.95 -14.86
C VAL A 239 5.88 -11.46 -13.57
N GLY A 240 4.58 -11.59 -13.54
CA GLY A 240 3.83 -11.87 -12.30
C GLY A 240 3.68 -10.63 -11.47
N GLY A 241 4.15 -10.67 -10.23
CA GLY A 241 4.07 -9.55 -9.29
C GLY A 241 5.42 -8.98 -8.90
N GLY A 242 5.37 -7.78 -8.35
CA GLY A 242 6.53 -7.10 -7.79
C GLY A 242 6.16 -5.83 -7.05
N VAL A 243 7.13 -5.25 -6.36
CA VAL A 243 7.01 -3.93 -5.74
C VAL A 243 8.09 -3.03 -6.31
N VAL A 244 7.69 -1.87 -6.81
CA VAL A 244 8.58 -0.82 -7.30
C VAL A 244 8.55 0.35 -6.31
N ALA A 245 9.72 0.78 -5.87
CA ALA A 245 9.92 1.98 -5.06
C ALA A 245 10.37 3.13 -5.95
N TYR A 246 9.73 4.27 -5.81
CA TYR A 246 10.10 5.53 -6.45
C TYR A 246 10.54 6.54 -5.40
N ASP A 247 11.55 7.34 -5.69
CA ASP A 247 11.83 8.52 -4.87
C ASP A 247 10.67 9.52 -5.06
N LEU A 248 10.19 10.07 -3.94
CA LEU A 248 9.11 11.04 -3.90
C LEU A 248 9.67 12.39 -3.44
N ASP A 249 9.57 13.41 -4.31
CA ASP A 249 10.05 14.75 -3.99
C ASP A 249 9.03 15.54 -3.16
N ALA A 250 9.44 16.71 -2.65
CA ALA A 250 8.58 17.58 -1.85
C ALA A 250 7.33 18.07 -2.61
N ASN A 251 7.34 18.06 -3.94
CA ASN A 251 6.20 18.43 -4.77
C ASN A 251 5.32 17.21 -5.14
N GLY A 252 5.67 16.01 -4.66
CA GLY A 252 4.94 14.79 -4.91
C GLY A 252 5.20 14.17 -6.30
N ASN A 253 6.29 14.54 -6.97
CA ASN A 253 6.70 13.89 -8.20
C ASN A 253 7.55 12.67 -7.90
N ILE A 254 7.45 11.66 -8.76
CA ILE A 254 8.22 10.43 -8.65
C ILE A 254 9.42 10.41 -9.58
N SER A 255 10.49 9.76 -9.15
CA SER A 255 11.71 9.53 -9.93
C SER A 255 12.42 8.26 -9.48
N ASN A 256 13.50 7.89 -10.19
CA ASN A 256 14.43 6.82 -9.79
C ASN A 256 13.73 5.49 -9.41
N GLY A 257 12.74 5.05 -10.18
CA GLY A 257 12.03 3.80 -9.94
C GLY A 257 12.98 2.60 -9.85
N LYS A 258 12.84 1.80 -8.81
CA LYS A 258 13.64 0.59 -8.56
C LYS A 258 12.74 -0.55 -8.13
N VAL A 259 12.86 -1.70 -8.79
CA VAL A 259 12.22 -2.93 -8.30
C VAL A 259 12.93 -3.36 -7.02
N ILE A 260 12.19 -3.41 -5.92
CA ILE A 260 12.70 -3.85 -4.61
C ILE A 260 12.26 -5.28 -4.28
N TYR A 261 11.19 -5.78 -4.93
CA TYR A 261 10.70 -7.15 -4.75
C TYR A 261 10.14 -7.71 -6.06
N ARG A 262 10.32 -9.02 -6.26
CA ARG A 262 9.70 -9.80 -7.35
C ARG A 262 9.07 -11.05 -6.76
N SER A 263 7.79 -11.29 -7.00
CA SER A 263 7.08 -12.47 -6.50
C SER A 263 7.53 -13.78 -7.17
N GLY A 264 8.08 -13.68 -8.37
CA GLY A 264 8.40 -14.81 -9.23
C GLY A 264 7.16 -15.56 -9.76
N GLY A 265 7.33 -16.30 -10.84
CA GLY A 265 6.35 -17.26 -11.35
C GLY A 265 4.97 -16.67 -11.65
N GLU A 266 3.94 -17.37 -11.17
CA GLU A 266 2.53 -17.04 -11.42
C GLU A 266 1.89 -16.19 -10.34
N MET A 267 2.64 -15.77 -9.32
CA MET A 267 2.12 -14.94 -8.24
C MET A 267 2.09 -13.48 -8.66
N VAL A 268 1.02 -12.77 -8.34
CA VAL A 268 0.95 -11.30 -8.41
C VAL A 268 1.00 -10.70 -7.02
N THR A 269 1.44 -9.44 -6.94
CA THR A 269 1.27 -8.58 -5.77
C THR A 269 0.01 -7.74 -5.96
N ASP A 270 -0.76 -7.53 -4.89
CA ASP A 270 -2.04 -6.82 -4.94
C ASP A 270 -2.01 -5.61 -3.99
N GLY A 271 -2.83 -5.53 -2.96
CA GLY A 271 -2.79 -4.46 -1.99
C GLY A 271 -1.59 -4.53 -1.04
N MET A 272 -1.30 -3.41 -0.37
CA MET A 272 -0.23 -3.33 0.62
C MET A 272 -0.58 -2.40 1.79
N ALA A 273 0.14 -2.56 2.90
CA ALA A 273 0.14 -1.64 4.03
C ALA A 273 1.56 -1.51 4.60
N LEU A 274 1.85 -0.41 5.28
CA LEU A 274 3.14 -0.17 5.91
C LEU A 274 3.02 -0.14 7.43
N ASP A 275 4.05 -0.64 8.13
CA ASP A 275 4.19 -0.40 9.56
C ASP A 275 4.99 0.91 9.83
N THR A 276 5.04 1.29 11.10
CA THR A 276 5.76 2.50 11.54
C THR A 276 7.26 2.42 11.34
N ASP A 277 7.82 1.22 11.13
CA ASP A 277 9.23 0.99 10.87
C ASP A 277 9.56 1.02 9.37
N GLY A 278 8.53 1.15 8.53
CA GLY A 278 8.62 1.19 7.07
C GLY A 278 8.72 -0.20 6.44
N ASN A 279 8.39 -1.27 7.17
CA ASN A 279 8.21 -2.57 6.53
C ASN A 279 6.91 -2.60 5.74
N ILE A 280 6.93 -3.29 4.62
CA ILE A 280 5.85 -3.33 3.64
C ILE A 280 5.20 -4.72 3.70
N TYR A 281 3.92 -4.75 4.00
CA TYR A 281 3.09 -5.95 4.04
C TYR A 281 2.33 -6.03 2.72
N VAL A 282 2.65 -6.99 1.90
CA VAL A 282 2.13 -7.11 0.53
C VAL A 282 1.30 -8.37 0.40
N THR A 283 0.08 -8.25 -0.07
CA THR A 283 -0.73 -9.41 -0.44
C THR A 283 -0.23 -10.00 -1.74
N MET A 284 -0.17 -11.32 -1.79
CA MET A 284 0.22 -12.07 -2.97
C MET A 284 -0.75 -13.21 -3.24
N HIS A 285 -1.12 -13.41 -4.50
CA HIS A 285 -1.95 -14.53 -4.91
C HIS A 285 -1.67 -14.96 -6.38
N ASN A 286 -2.03 -16.19 -6.71
CA ASN A 286 -1.93 -16.68 -8.09
C ASN A 286 -3.19 -16.38 -8.94
N GLY A 287 -4.21 -15.75 -8.34
CA GLY A 287 -5.49 -15.45 -8.97
C GLY A 287 -6.24 -16.68 -9.52
N ASN A 288 -5.90 -17.89 -9.11
CA ASN A 288 -6.53 -19.13 -9.56
C ASN A 288 -7.49 -19.66 -8.49
N PRO A 289 -8.83 -19.47 -8.65
CA PRO A 289 -9.79 -19.92 -7.64
C PRO A 289 -9.93 -21.46 -7.54
N LYS A 290 -9.38 -22.20 -8.49
CA LYS A 290 -9.43 -23.67 -8.47
C LYS A 290 -8.26 -24.29 -7.72
N ASP A 291 -7.15 -23.60 -7.64
CA ASP A 291 -5.96 -23.98 -6.87
C ASP A 291 -5.34 -22.69 -6.28
N PRO A 292 -6.02 -22.07 -5.31
CA PRO A 292 -5.60 -20.77 -4.80
C PRO A 292 -4.32 -20.89 -3.97
N LYS A 293 -3.35 -20.03 -4.27
CA LYS A 293 -2.13 -19.81 -3.47
C LYS A 293 -2.12 -18.35 -3.08
N SER A 294 -1.95 -18.09 -1.79
CA SER A 294 -2.03 -16.75 -1.25
C SER A 294 -1.20 -16.57 0.01
N ASN A 295 -0.44 -15.49 0.06
CA ASN A 295 0.41 -15.12 1.17
C ASN A 295 0.29 -13.61 1.45
N ILE A 296 0.64 -13.21 2.68
CA ILE A 296 1.17 -11.89 2.95
C ILE A 296 2.68 -12.03 3.02
N VAL A 297 3.41 -11.35 2.16
CA VAL A 297 4.86 -11.22 2.28
C VAL A 297 5.19 -9.92 2.98
N VAL A 298 6.11 -9.96 3.94
CA VAL A 298 6.61 -8.76 4.61
C VAL A 298 8.02 -8.51 4.12
N ILE A 299 8.25 -7.34 3.57
CA ILE A 299 9.57 -6.93 3.08
C ILE A 299 10.03 -5.65 3.77
N SER A 300 11.32 -5.49 3.93
CA SER A 300 11.91 -4.23 4.39
C SER A 300 11.77 -3.14 3.32
N SER A 301 12.02 -1.89 3.68
CA SER A 301 12.07 -0.76 2.73
C SER A 301 13.13 -0.91 1.63
N SER A 302 14.08 -1.83 1.80
CA SER A 302 15.11 -2.19 0.80
C SER A 302 14.73 -3.39 -0.05
N GLY A 303 13.65 -4.10 0.29
CA GLY A 303 13.16 -5.28 -0.43
C GLY A 303 13.65 -6.63 0.13
N GLU A 304 14.30 -6.64 1.30
CA GLU A 304 14.63 -7.88 2.00
C GLU A 304 13.35 -8.54 2.52
N GLU A 305 13.15 -9.81 2.21
CA GLU A 305 12.01 -10.58 2.71
C GLU A 305 12.21 -10.92 4.20
N LEU A 306 11.34 -10.41 5.05
CA LEU A 306 11.37 -10.57 6.49
C LEU A 306 10.47 -11.70 6.97
N ALA A 307 9.35 -11.96 6.28
CA ALA A 307 8.42 -13.03 6.59
C ALA A 307 7.49 -13.35 5.42
N GLN A 308 7.01 -14.60 5.39
CA GLN A 308 5.85 -15.01 4.60
C GLN A 308 4.80 -15.59 5.53
N VAL A 309 3.57 -15.08 5.41
CA VAL A 309 2.44 -15.51 6.24
C VAL A 309 1.34 -16.03 5.33
N PRO A 310 1.24 -17.36 5.15
CA PRO A 310 0.19 -17.94 4.33
C PRO A 310 -1.20 -17.60 4.86
N LEU A 311 -2.12 -17.20 3.97
CA LEU A 311 -3.51 -16.99 4.34
C LEU A 311 -4.21 -18.36 4.43
N PRO A 312 -5.00 -18.63 5.48
CA PRO A 312 -5.67 -19.93 5.63
C PRO A 312 -6.82 -20.11 4.65
N GLY A 313 -7.16 -21.37 4.41
CA GLY A 313 -8.23 -21.74 3.51
C GLY A 313 -7.87 -21.54 2.02
N ASN A 314 -8.87 -21.60 1.17
CA ASN A 314 -8.72 -21.45 -0.28
C ASN A 314 -9.10 -20.02 -0.70
N ALA A 315 -8.61 -19.02 -0.01
CA ALA A 315 -8.92 -17.63 -0.25
C ALA A 315 -7.74 -16.91 -0.91
N LEU A 316 -8.02 -15.94 -1.78
CA LEU A 316 -7.01 -15.09 -2.42
C LEU A 316 -6.88 -13.80 -1.61
N ALA A 317 -5.74 -13.54 -1.00
CA ALA A 317 -5.47 -12.26 -0.33
C ALA A 317 -5.38 -11.15 -1.36
N THR A 318 -6.26 -10.17 -1.25
CA THR A 318 -6.34 -9.06 -2.20
C THR A 318 -5.84 -7.76 -1.60
N ASN A 319 -6.21 -7.46 -0.34
CA ASN A 319 -5.76 -6.25 0.31
C ASN A 319 -5.48 -6.47 1.80
N VAL A 320 -4.72 -5.56 2.41
CA VAL A 320 -4.28 -5.65 3.80
C VAL A 320 -4.21 -4.26 4.43
N GLY A 321 -4.54 -4.17 5.73
CA GLY A 321 -4.46 -2.92 6.49
C GLY A 321 -4.24 -3.19 7.97
N PHE A 322 -3.66 -2.25 8.68
CA PHE A 322 -3.50 -2.35 10.12
C PHE A 322 -4.72 -1.84 10.88
N GLY A 323 -4.97 -2.39 12.06
CA GLY A 323 -5.89 -1.82 13.02
C GLY A 323 -5.37 -0.53 13.64
N ARG A 324 -6.23 0.18 14.38
CA ARG A 324 -5.91 1.40 15.14
C ARG A 324 -6.40 1.31 16.59
N GLY A 325 -5.97 2.26 17.41
CA GLY A 325 -6.38 2.35 18.81
C GLY A 325 -6.00 1.11 19.62
N ALA A 326 -6.96 0.50 20.28
CA ALA A 326 -6.75 -0.72 21.10
C ALA A 326 -6.33 -1.93 20.26
N ASP A 327 -6.62 -1.95 18.97
CA ASP A 327 -6.30 -3.04 18.06
C ASP A 327 -5.15 -2.72 17.09
N ALA A 328 -4.35 -1.69 17.39
CA ALA A 328 -3.24 -1.22 16.55
C ALA A 328 -2.17 -2.28 16.26
N GLY A 329 -2.05 -3.31 17.11
CA GLY A 329 -1.17 -4.46 16.90
C GLY A 329 -1.79 -5.59 16.08
N SER A 330 -2.82 -5.32 15.28
CA SER A 330 -3.46 -6.31 14.42
C SER A 330 -3.33 -5.93 12.95
N LEU A 331 -3.04 -6.93 12.14
CA LEU A 331 -3.09 -6.85 10.70
C LEU A 331 -4.41 -7.48 10.22
N TYR A 332 -5.13 -6.79 9.36
CA TYR A 332 -6.34 -7.28 8.72
C TYR A 332 -6.07 -7.58 7.27
N ALA A 333 -6.41 -8.77 6.82
CA ALA A 333 -6.34 -9.16 5.42
C ALA A 333 -7.74 -9.39 4.87
N ASN A 334 -8.02 -8.77 3.74
CA ASN A 334 -9.22 -9.04 2.97
C ASN A 334 -8.93 -10.12 1.92
N SER A 335 -9.91 -10.92 1.57
CA SER A 335 -9.74 -11.99 0.60
C SER A 335 -10.91 -12.09 -0.37
N ALA A 336 -10.62 -12.68 -1.53
CA ALA A 336 -11.60 -13.01 -2.55
C ALA A 336 -11.81 -14.52 -2.65
N LEU A 337 -12.97 -14.95 -3.11
CA LEU A 337 -13.33 -16.31 -3.55
C LEU A 337 -13.02 -17.44 -2.55
N PRO A 338 -13.58 -17.43 -1.33
CA PRO A 338 -14.67 -16.60 -0.86
C PRO A 338 -14.20 -15.33 -0.15
N TRP A 339 -15.08 -14.34 -0.05
CA TRP A 339 -14.83 -13.18 0.78
C TRP A 339 -14.71 -13.56 2.26
N ARG A 340 -13.63 -13.08 2.90
CA ARG A 340 -13.35 -13.21 4.32
C ARG A 340 -12.55 -11.99 4.77
N LEU A 341 -12.82 -11.55 5.99
CA LEU A 341 -11.93 -10.65 6.71
C LEU A 341 -11.18 -11.45 7.77
N TRP A 342 -9.89 -11.42 7.68
CA TRP A 342 -8.97 -12.13 8.56
C TRP A 342 -8.25 -11.15 9.46
N ARG A 343 -7.95 -11.55 10.68
CA ARG A 343 -7.13 -10.80 11.63
C ARG A 343 -5.92 -11.64 12.05
N LEU A 344 -4.75 -11.00 12.08
CA LEU A 344 -3.51 -11.56 12.61
C LEU A 344 -2.95 -10.60 13.66
N LYS A 345 -2.62 -11.07 14.85
CA LYS A 345 -1.89 -10.26 15.83
C LYS A 345 -0.44 -10.13 15.41
N THR A 346 0.12 -8.95 15.53
CA THR A 346 1.51 -8.63 15.19
C THR A 346 2.17 -7.86 16.33
N ASN A 347 3.51 -7.77 16.31
CA ASN A 347 4.28 -6.90 17.19
C ASN A 347 4.52 -5.51 16.58
N ARG A 348 3.80 -5.19 15.51
CA ARG A 348 3.96 -3.96 14.73
C ARG A 348 2.67 -3.15 14.75
N ARG A 349 2.82 -1.88 14.46
CA ARG A 349 1.69 -0.96 14.31
C ARG A 349 1.70 -0.38 12.91
N GLY A 350 0.54 -0.20 12.33
CA GLY A 350 0.37 0.44 11.04
C GLY A 350 0.82 1.90 11.05
N HIS A 351 1.38 2.32 9.92
CA HIS A 351 1.66 3.72 9.67
C HIS A 351 0.41 4.42 9.13
N TYR A 352 0.15 5.60 9.66
CA TYR A 352 -0.90 6.51 9.19
C TYR A 352 -0.39 7.94 9.31
N PHE A 353 -0.62 8.77 8.30
CA PHE A 353 -0.40 10.21 8.41
C PHE A 353 -1.53 10.84 9.23
N GLU A 354 -1.18 11.41 10.38
CA GLU A 354 -2.12 12.03 11.34
C GLU A 354 -2.34 13.53 11.02
#